data_8caeaa0ab979c31c6d44e6fa896944a0
#
_entry.id   8caeaa0ab979c31c6d44e6fa896944a0
#
_cell.length_a   1.000
_cell.length_b   1.000
_cell.length_c   1.000
_cell.angle_alpha   90.00
_cell.angle_beta   90.00
_cell.angle_gamma   90.00
#
_symmetry.space_group_name_H-M   'P 1'
#
loop_
_entity.id
_entity.type
_entity.pdbx_description
1 polymer ?
#
loop_
_entity_poly.entity_id
_entity_poly.type
_entity_poly.pdbx_seq_one_letter_code
_entity_poly.pdbx_strand_id
1 'polypeptide(L)'
;MSRPQRSLRKIFIIYCEGDTEYHYINHMRKNQGVELSLKPVNMKGGGYLNFLDYVKSDAKNNCLAKFIVVDADKARDDPGERNNLKLLIDYCSLQNRKGTIPHFLILDSPDFEYAACLHDPNYKNQDTEIYIRRISTLPSLRFR
;
A
#
# COMPACT_ATOMS: atom_id res chain seq x y z
N MET A 1 27.28 -17.90 -27.84
CA MET A 1 26.92 -17.78 -26.40
C MET A 1 25.67 -16.95 -26.26
N SER A 2 24.56 -17.55 -25.91
CA SER A 2 23.36 -16.84 -25.56
C SER A 2 23.57 -16.18 -24.21
N ARG A 3 23.34 -14.83 -24.11
CA ARG A 3 23.31 -14.12 -22.84
C ARG A 3 22.24 -14.78 -21.95
N PRO A 4 22.54 -15.08 -20.67
CA PRO A 4 21.51 -15.57 -19.77
C PRO A 4 20.35 -14.55 -19.76
N GLN A 5 19.17 -15.00 -20.11
CA GLN A 5 17.96 -14.19 -19.97
C GLN A 5 17.87 -13.78 -18.50
N ARG A 6 18.00 -12.47 -18.24
CA ARG A 6 17.69 -11.94 -16.91
C ARG A 6 16.22 -12.24 -16.67
N SER A 7 15.93 -13.15 -15.75
CA SER A 7 14.57 -13.35 -15.28
C SER A 7 14.05 -12.00 -14.78
N LEU A 8 13.01 -11.48 -15.43
CA LEU A 8 12.32 -10.29 -14.97
C LEU A 8 11.85 -10.56 -13.55
N ARG A 9 12.41 -9.82 -12.59
CA ARG A 9 11.93 -9.90 -11.21
C ARG A 9 10.46 -9.48 -11.19
N LYS A 10 9.60 -10.36 -10.70
CA LYS A 10 8.19 -10.06 -10.48
C LYS A 10 8.08 -9.08 -9.33
N ILE A 11 7.91 -7.79 -9.63
CA ILE A 11 7.86 -6.71 -8.65
C ILE A 11 6.44 -6.18 -8.56
N PHE A 12 5.94 -6.08 -7.33
CA PHE A 12 4.74 -5.30 -7.00
C PHE A 12 5.16 -4.03 -6.28
N ILE A 13 4.62 -2.90 -6.70
CA ILE A 13 4.84 -1.63 -6.01
C ILE A 13 3.63 -1.35 -5.12
N ILE A 14 3.89 -1.01 -3.86
CA ILE A 14 2.85 -0.68 -2.88
C ILE A 14 3.10 0.74 -2.39
N TYR A 15 2.21 1.66 -2.74
CA TYR A 15 2.27 3.04 -2.28
C TYR A 15 1.56 3.14 -0.94
N CYS A 16 2.30 3.52 0.11
CA CYS A 16 1.83 3.61 1.48
C CYS A 16 1.67 5.07 1.90
N GLU A 17 0.62 5.38 2.66
CA GLU A 17 0.33 6.75 3.08
C GLU A 17 1.39 7.32 4.01
N GLY A 18 1.89 6.53 4.95
CA GLY A 18 2.88 6.96 5.92
C GLY A 18 3.78 5.86 6.45
N ASP A 19 4.45 6.16 7.56
CA ASP A 19 5.46 5.28 8.15
C ASP A 19 4.89 3.95 8.64
N THR A 20 3.68 3.95 9.19
CA THR A 20 3.05 2.76 9.75
C THR A 20 2.83 1.69 8.69
N GLU A 21 2.18 2.05 7.59
CA GLU A 21 1.93 1.15 6.45
C GLU A 21 3.24 0.68 5.83
N TYR A 22 4.19 1.61 5.66
CA TYR A 22 5.48 1.31 5.08
C TYR A 22 6.23 0.28 5.91
N HIS A 23 6.33 0.48 7.22
CA HIS A 23 7.02 -0.46 8.12
C HIS A 23 6.32 -1.81 8.19
N TYR A 24 4.98 -1.81 8.18
CA TYR A 24 4.18 -3.02 8.18
C TYR A 24 4.46 -3.88 6.94
N ILE A 25 4.36 -3.28 5.75
CA ILE A 25 4.61 -3.96 4.48
C ILE A 25 6.06 -4.43 4.38
N ASN A 26 7.00 -3.59 4.81
CA ASN A 26 8.42 -3.93 4.78
C ASN A 26 8.75 -5.09 5.72
N HIS A 27 8.14 -5.14 6.88
CA HIS A 27 8.28 -6.23 7.84
C HIS A 27 7.67 -7.53 7.30
N MET A 28 6.47 -7.45 6.76
CA MET A 28 5.81 -8.58 6.11
C MET A 28 6.67 -9.16 4.97
N ARG A 29 7.23 -8.31 4.13
CA ARG A 29 8.12 -8.71 3.04
C ARG A 29 9.33 -9.50 3.55
N LYS A 30 9.95 -9.05 4.62
CA LYS A 30 11.14 -9.71 5.20
C LYS A 30 10.83 -11.07 5.81
N ASN A 31 9.64 -11.23 6.39
CA ASN A 31 9.29 -12.42 7.17
C ASN A 31 8.64 -13.54 6.36
N GLN A 32 8.08 -13.24 5.20
CA GLN A 32 7.33 -14.25 4.44
C GLN A 32 8.16 -14.97 3.38
N GLY A 33 9.43 -14.58 3.17
CA GLY A 33 10.32 -15.25 2.22
C GLY A 33 9.73 -15.37 0.80
N VAL A 34 9.01 -14.34 0.36
CA VAL A 34 8.18 -14.40 -0.84
C VAL A 34 9.06 -14.37 -2.09
N GLU A 35 8.79 -15.24 -3.04
CA GLU A 35 9.38 -15.19 -4.38
C GLU A 35 9.05 -13.89 -5.11
N LEU A 36 7.98 -13.22 -4.70
CA LEU A 36 7.53 -11.94 -5.24
C LEU A 36 8.20 -10.79 -4.49
N SER A 37 8.90 -9.94 -5.22
CA SER A 37 9.46 -8.70 -4.65
C SER A 37 8.36 -7.68 -4.43
N LEU A 38 8.05 -7.38 -3.18
CA LEU A 38 7.23 -6.24 -2.79
C LEU A 38 8.13 -5.03 -2.60
N LYS A 39 7.81 -3.93 -3.26
CA LYS A 39 8.53 -2.66 -3.12
C LYS A 39 7.62 -1.63 -2.49
N PRO A 40 7.70 -1.41 -1.17
CA PRO A 40 6.94 -0.35 -0.52
C PRO A 40 7.52 1.03 -0.84
N VAL A 41 6.63 1.99 -1.06
CA VAL A 41 6.95 3.41 -1.24
C VAL A 41 6.24 4.20 -0.15
N ASN A 42 6.99 4.94 0.65
CA ASN A 42 6.43 5.78 1.70
C ASN A 42 6.11 7.16 1.13
N MET A 43 4.82 7.49 1.07
CA MET A 43 4.33 8.77 0.57
C MET A 43 4.48 9.92 1.57
N LYS A 44 4.74 9.61 2.84
CA LYS A 44 4.91 10.59 3.93
C LYS A 44 3.73 11.54 4.09
N GLY A 45 2.53 11.05 3.94
CA GLY A 45 1.30 11.84 4.00
C GLY A 45 1.02 12.62 2.70
N GLY A 46 0.29 13.71 2.82
CA GLY A 46 0.02 14.64 1.72
C GLY A 46 -1.33 14.50 1.02
N GLY A 47 -2.18 13.57 1.45
CA GLY A 47 -3.54 13.41 0.93
C GLY A 47 -3.63 12.69 -0.41
N TYR A 48 -4.87 12.51 -0.90
CA TYR A 48 -5.12 11.71 -2.11
C TYR A 48 -4.56 12.33 -3.40
N LEU A 49 -4.54 13.64 -3.49
CA LEU A 49 -3.98 14.32 -4.67
C LEU A 49 -2.47 14.09 -4.78
N ASN A 50 -1.77 14.04 -3.65
CA ASN A 50 -0.35 13.73 -3.63
C ASN A 50 -0.08 12.30 -4.13
N PHE A 51 -0.91 11.33 -3.75
CA PHE A 51 -0.85 9.97 -4.31
C PHE A 51 -1.04 9.98 -5.82
N LEU A 52 -2.06 10.69 -6.29
CA LEU A 52 -2.37 10.76 -7.71
C LEU A 52 -1.20 11.32 -8.51
N ASP A 53 -0.64 12.43 -8.07
CA ASP A 53 0.48 13.10 -8.74
C ASP A 53 1.73 12.21 -8.76
N TYR A 54 2.02 11.55 -7.63
CA TYR A 54 3.17 10.67 -7.53
C TYR A 54 3.03 9.43 -8.43
N VAL A 55 1.88 8.76 -8.38
CA VAL A 55 1.63 7.55 -9.17
C VAL A 55 1.66 7.86 -10.66
N LYS A 56 1.14 9.02 -11.08
CA LYS A 56 1.23 9.50 -12.47
C LYS A 56 2.66 9.75 -12.91
N SER A 57 3.49 10.32 -12.04
CA SER A 57 4.88 10.64 -12.35
C SER A 57 5.82 9.45 -12.25
N ASP A 58 5.40 8.39 -11.58
CA ASP A 58 6.23 7.18 -11.42
C ASP A 58 6.19 6.32 -12.67
N ALA A 59 7.17 6.54 -13.54
CA ALA A 59 7.29 5.87 -14.84
C ALA A 59 7.87 4.44 -14.76
N LYS A 60 7.86 3.80 -13.59
CA LYS A 60 8.35 2.42 -13.44
C LYS A 60 7.38 1.44 -14.10
N ASN A 61 7.71 1.08 -15.34
CA ASN A 61 6.90 0.17 -16.14
C ASN A 61 7.29 -1.32 -15.98
N ASN A 62 8.21 -1.63 -15.06
CA ASN A 62 8.75 -2.98 -14.86
C ASN A 62 8.10 -3.70 -13.68
N CYS A 63 6.91 -3.32 -13.28
CA CYS A 63 6.17 -3.98 -12.20
C CYS A 63 4.96 -4.75 -12.75
N LEU A 64 4.55 -5.78 -12.02
CA LEU A 64 3.38 -6.59 -12.37
C LEU A 64 2.08 -5.88 -12.02
N ALA A 65 2.07 -5.11 -10.94
CA ALA A 65 0.92 -4.37 -10.48
C ALA A 65 1.34 -3.25 -9.53
N LYS A 66 0.48 -2.24 -9.40
CA LYS A 66 0.61 -1.15 -8.44
C LYS A 66 -0.54 -1.20 -7.46
N PHE A 67 -0.21 -1.21 -6.18
CA PHE A 67 -1.18 -1.17 -5.08
C PHE A 67 -1.09 0.20 -4.41
N ILE A 68 -2.22 0.85 -4.23
CA ILE A 68 -2.32 2.15 -3.58
C ILE A 68 -3.14 1.97 -2.31
N VAL A 69 -2.51 2.09 -1.17
CA VAL A 69 -3.14 1.88 0.15
C VAL A 69 -3.39 3.23 0.79
N VAL A 70 -4.64 3.59 0.97
CA VAL A 70 -5.06 4.89 1.53
C VAL A 70 -6.14 4.71 2.57
N ASP A 71 -6.18 5.62 3.53
CA ASP A 71 -7.21 5.65 4.57
C ASP A 71 -8.46 6.37 4.09
N ALA A 72 -9.63 5.90 4.51
CA ALA A 72 -10.92 6.48 4.15
C ALA A 72 -11.27 7.73 4.99
N ASP A 73 -10.59 7.95 6.10
CA ASP A 73 -10.92 8.98 7.10
C ASP A 73 -10.99 10.40 6.52
N LYS A 74 -10.01 10.80 5.72
CA LYS A 74 -9.96 12.13 5.10
C LYS A 74 -11.15 12.38 4.18
N ALA A 75 -11.52 11.40 3.37
CA ALA A 75 -12.65 11.51 2.45
C ALA A 75 -14.00 11.55 3.18
N ARG A 76 -14.08 10.94 4.35
CA ARG A 76 -15.29 10.95 5.17
C ARG A 76 -15.58 12.35 5.72
N ASP A 77 -14.55 13.06 6.16
CA ASP A 77 -14.70 14.31 6.92
C ASP A 77 -14.52 15.57 6.05
N ASP A 78 -13.94 15.47 4.86
CA ASP A 78 -13.64 16.60 3.98
C ASP A 78 -14.17 16.37 2.55
N PRO A 79 -15.12 17.23 2.08
CA PRO A 79 -15.64 17.15 0.72
C PRO A 79 -14.58 17.33 -0.37
N GLY A 80 -13.58 18.17 -0.15
CA GLY A 80 -12.45 18.38 -1.07
C GLY A 80 -11.62 17.12 -1.23
N GLU A 81 -11.29 16.45 -0.12
CA GLU A 81 -10.57 15.19 -0.13
C GLU A 81 -11.41 14.05 -0.75
N ARG A 82 -12.73 14.09 -0.57
CA ARG A 82 -13.63 13.14 -1.24
C ARG A 82 -13.56 13.24 -2.77
N ASN A 83 -13.50 14.47 -3.29
CA ASN A 83 -13.30 14.70 -4.72
C ASN A 83 -11.92 14.22 -5.18
N ASN A 84 -10.89 14.46 -4.40
CA ASN A 84 -9.52 14.01 -4.71
C ASN A 84 -9.44 12.48 -4.72
N LEU A 85 -10.10 11.80 -3.79
CA LEU A 85 -10.20 10.33 -3.79
C LEU A 85 -10.90 9.82 -5.05
N LYS A 86 -11.97 10.48 -5.49
CA LYS A 86 -12.66 10.13 -6.71
C LYS A 86 -11.75 10.25 -7.94
N LEU A 87 -10.94 11.31 -8.01
CA LEU A 87 -9.96 11.47 -9.09
C LEU A 87 -8.93 10.33 -9.09
N LEU A 88 -8.49 9.91 -7.92
CA LEU A 88 -7.57 8.78 -7.78
C LEU A 88 -8.20 7.46 -8.23
N ILE A 89 -9.45 7.20 -7.84
CA ILE A 89 -10.22 6.02 -8.27
C ILE A 89 -10.39 6.02 -9.80
N ASP A 90 -10.78 7.16 -10.38
CA ASP A 90 -10.98 7.29 -11.82
C ASP A 90 -9.69 7.06 -12.60
N TYR A 91 -8.56 7.53 -12.08
CA TYR A 91 -7.25 7.30 -12.68
C TYR A 91 -6.91 5.81 -12.70
N CYS A 92 -7.08 5.10 -11.59
CA CYS A 92 -6.81 3.66 -11.51
C CYS A 92 -7.71 2.88 -12.48
N SER A 93 -8.99 3.23 -12.55
CA SER A 93 -9.95 2.61 -13.48
C SER A 93 -9.56 2.84 -14.93
N LEU A 94 -9.08 4.04 -15.26
CA LEU A 94 -8.63 4.37 -16.61
C LEU A 94 -7.39 3.56 -17.00
N GLN A 95 -6.41 3.43 -16.09
CA GLN A 95 -5.21 2.63 -16.35
C GLN A 95 -5.56 1.16 -16.57
N ASN A 96 -6.47 0.62 -15.79
CA ASN A 96 -6.92 -0.77 -15.93
C ASN A 96 -7.63 -1.00 -17.27
N ARG A 97 -8.43 -0.04 -17.73
CA ARG A 97 -9.09 -0.11 -19.05
C ARG A 97 -8.13 -0.04 -20.22
N LYS A 98 -7.03 0.71 -20.07
CA LYS A 98 -5.98 0.80 -21.10
C LYS A 98 -5.17 -0.48 -21.27
N GLY A 99 -5.33 -1.45 -20.36
CA GLY A 99 -4.62 -2.72 -20.39
C GLY A 99 -3.11 -2.60 -20.13
N THR A 100 -2.67 -1.51 -19.50
CA THR A 100 -1.32 -1.32 -19.01
C THR A 100 -1.11 -2.09 -17.69
N ILE A 101 -0.23 -1.60 -16.81
CA ILE A 101 -0.02 -2.22 -15.51
C ILE A 101 -1.31 -2.09 -14.67
N PRO A 102 -1.82 -3.20 -14.07
CA PRO A 102 -2.98 -3.12 -13.19
C PRO A 102 -2.74 -2.22 -11.98
N HIS A 103 -3.71 -1.39 -11.67
CA HIS A 103 -3.71 -0.48 -10.53
C HIS A 103 -4.83 -0.88 -9.56
N PHE A 104 -4.49 -1.20 -8.34
CA PHE A 104 -5.43 -1.59 -7.30
C PHE A 104 -5.44 -0.54 -6.19
N LEU A 105 -6.61 0.02 -5.93
CA LEU A 105 -6.83 0.92 -4.80
C LEU A 105 -7.38 0.13 -3.62
N ILE A 106 -6.67 0.15 -2.52
CA ILE A 106 -7.09 -0.46 -1.26
C ILE A 106 -7.44 0.67 -0.30
N LEU A 107 -8.69 0.70 0.11
CA LEU A 107 -9.22 1.72 1.00
C LEU A 107 -9.47 1.12 2.37
N ASP A 108 -8.69 1.55 3.35
CA ASP A 108 -8.83 1.12 4.73
C ASP A 108 -9.88 1.97 5.47
N SER A 109 -10.74 1.33 6.22
CA SER A 109 -11.79 2.00 6.97
C SER A 109 -11.83 1.49 8.42
N PRO A 110 -11.71 2.38 9.40
CA PRO A 110 -11.50 3.84 9.28
C PRO A 110 -10.11 4.21 8.78
N ASP A 111 -9.10 3.45 9.10
CA ASP A 111 -7.71 3.67 8.74
C ASP A 111 -6.93 2.32 8.67
N PHE A 112 -5.68 2.40 8.23
CA PHE A 112 -4.82 1.24 8.11
C PHE A 112 -4.50 0.61 9.47
N GLU A 113 -4.28 1.41 10.48
CA GLU A 113 -3.94 0.94 11.83
C GLU A 113 -5.04 0.02 12.38
N TYR A 114 -6.29 0.42 12.20
CA TYR A 114 -7.43 -0.42 12.60
C TYR A 114 -7.49 -1.72 11.79
N ALA A 115 -7.35 -1.62 10.47
CA ALA A 115 -7.34 -2.79 9.59
C ALA A 115 -6.23 -3.77 9.96
N ALA A 116 -5.02 -3.27 10.24
CA ALA A 116 -3.89 -4.10 10.65
C ALA A 116 -4.16 -4.81 11.98
N CYS A 117 -4.77 -4.12 12.94
CA CYS A 117 -5.12 -4.72 14.24
C CYS A 117 -6.13 -5.85 14.13
N LEU A 118 -7.06 -5.78 13.18
CA LEU A 118 -8.06 -6.83 12.95
C LEU A 118 -7.45 -8.17 12.54
N HIS A 119 -6.23 -8.15 12.01
CA HIS A 119 -5.51 -9.38 11.65
C HIS A 119 -4.84 -10.07 12.85
N ASP A 120 -4.80 -9.43 14.00
CA ASP A 120 -4.24 -10.03 15.21
C ASP A 120 -5.35 -10.54 16.14
N PRO A 121 -5.37 -11.84 16.45
CA PRO A 121 -6.40 -12.42 17.32
C PRO A 121 -6.33 -11.90 18.77
N ASN A 122 -5.23 -11.30 19.17
CA ASN A 122 -5.06 -10.74 20.52
C ASN A 122 -5.50 -9.27 20.62
N TYR A 123 -5.89 -8.65 19.51
CA TYR A 123 -6.40 -7.28 19.52
C TYR A 123 -7.76 -7.20 20.22
N LYS A 124 -7.84 -6.33 21.23
CA LYS A 124 -9.04 -6.12 22.06
C LYS A 124 -9.46 -4.65 22.10
N ASN A 125 -9.59 -4.03 20.95
CA ASN A 125 -10.10 -2.66 20.85
C ASN A 125 -9.35 -1.62 21.72
N GLN A 126 -8.06 -1.80 21.87
CA GLN A 126 -7.17 -0.88 22.58
C GLN A 126 -6.65 0.22 21.65
N ASP A 127 -5.83 1.12 22.16
CA ASP A 127 -5.18 2.14 21.34
C ASP A 127 -4.40 1.49 20.20
N THR A 128 -4.87 1.72 18.98
CA THR A 128 -4.36 1.04 17.78
C THR A 128 -2.94 1.43 17.44
N GLU A 129 -2.56 2.70 17.62
CA GLU A 129 -1.22 3.17 17.32
C GLU A 129 -0.18 2.52 18.24
N ILE A 130 -0.45 2.50 19.54
CA ILE A 130 0.42 1.85 20.53
C ILE A 130 0.52 0.35 20.26
N TYR A 131 -0.60 -0.27 19.95
CA TYR A 131 -0.66 -1.70 19.66
C TYR A 131 0.18 -2.06 18.43
N ILE A 132 0.09 -1.32 17.35
CA ILE A 132 0.87 -1.55 16.13
C ILE A 132 2.35 -1.36 16.39
N ARG A 133 2.76 -0.34 17.13
CA ARG A 133 4.15 -0.15 17.53
C ARG A 133 4.68 -1.36 18.29
N ARG A 134 3.87 -1.92 19.18
CA ARG A 134 4.23 -3.10 19.96
C ARG A 134 4.40 -4.34 19.08
N ILE A 135 3.44 -4.61 18.19
CA ILE A 135 3.50 -5.80 17.34
C ILE A 135 4.58 -5.70 16.26
N SER A 136 4.89 -4.52 15.75
CA SER A 136 5.93 -4.33 14.74
C SER A 136 7.35 -4.59 15.27
N THR A 137 7.54 -4.59 16.59
CA THR A 137 8.82 -4.93 17.24
C THR A 137 8.97 -6.42 17.53
N LEU A 138 7.92 -7.23 17.39
CA LEU A 138 7.95 -8.67 17.67
C LEU A 138 8.55 -9.44 16.48
N PRO A 139 9.60 -10.27 16.71
CA PRO A 139 10.27 -10.98 15.62
C PRO A 139 9.46 -12.11 15.00
N SER A 140 8.32 -12.49 15.57
CA SER A 140 7.51 -13.65 15.18
C SER A 140 6.14 -13.32 14.62
N LEU A 141 5.90 -12.09 14.16
CA LEU A 141 4.63 -11.72 13.56
C LEU A 141 4.45 -12.47 12.23
N ARG A 142 3.67 -13.54 12.29
CA ARG A 142 3.14 -14.21 11.11
C ARG A 142 1.76 -13.65 10.83
N PHE A 143 1.67 -12.82 9.81
CA PHE A 143 0.39 -12.42 9.25
C PHE A 143 -0.15 -13.59 8.43
N ARG A 144 -1.31 -14.05 8.81
CA ARG A 144 -2.05 -15.07 8.05
C ARG A 144 -2.92 -14.41 6.99
#